data_089f2730e04ca2cd8d67a210d55e4641
#
_entry.id   089f2730e04ca2cd8d67a210d55e4641
#
_cell.length_a   1.000
_cell.length_b   1.000
_cell.length_c   1.000
_cell.angle_alpha   90.00
_cell.angle_beta   90.00
_cell.angle_gamma   90.00
#
_symmetry.space_group_name_H-M   'P 1'
#
loop_
_entity.id
_entity.type
_entity.pdbx_description
1 polymer ?
#
loop_
_entity_poly.entity_id
_entity_poly.type
_entity_poly.pdbx_seq_one_letter_code
_entity_poly.pdbx_strand_id
1 'polypeptide(L)'
;YFAISGSGPGILAEFLASALNVQAMLWRTSPSATELEEVTLGWLRQLMGLSESFEGVIYDTASIASLHALAAARQRAVPSVRVHGLAGRTDIGPLRVYTSEQAHSSIDKAVMTLGLGQDALRKIPVDEDFRLRPQALRSAIAADLKSGITPLAVVATVGTTSTTSIDPI
;
A
#
# COMPACT_ATOMS: atom_id res chain seq x y z
N TYR A 1 1.43 -15.91 10.84
CA TYR A 1 1.44 -14.55 11.33
C TYR A 1 1.85 -14.52 12.80
N PHE A 2 2.48 -13.45 13.23
CA PHE A 2 3.17 -13.38 14.50
C PHE A 2 2.45 -12.42 15.45
N ALA A 3 2.41 -12.77 16.73
CA ALA A 3 1.97 -11.85 17.78
C ALA A 3 3.00 -10.73 17.95
N ILE A 4 2.52 -9.53 18.26
CA ILE A 4 3.35 -8.36 18.55
C ILE A 4 3.09 -7.89 19.97
N SER A 5 4.09 -7.27 20.57
CA SER A 5 3.97 -6.65 21.90
C SER A 5 3.48 -5.21 21.78
N GLY A 6 2.63 -4.78 22.71
CA GLY A 6 2.31 -3.36 22.88
C GLY A 6 3.43 -2.63 23.60
N SER A 7 3.57 -1.33 23.34
CA SER A 7 4.42 -0.44 24.14
C SER A 7 3.62 0.18 25.29
N GLY A 8 4.24 0.41 26.44
CA GLY A 8 3.58 1.07 27.57
C GLY A 8 2.93 2.41 27.20
N PRO A 9 3.65 3.35 26.54
CA PRO A 9 3.06 4.59 26.04
C PRO A 9 1.89 4.39 25.09
N GLY A 10 1.99 3.42 24.17
CA GLY A 10 0.90 3.11 23.21
C GLY A 10 -0.37 2.61 23.93
N ILE A 11 -0.21 1.73 24.92
CA ILE A 11 -1.33 1.22 25.72
C ILE A 11 -2.03 2.37 26.47
N LEU A 12 -1.25 3.26 27.08
CA LEU A 12 -1.80 4.42 27.80
C LEU A 12 -2.48 5.42 26.86
N ALA A 13 -1.91 5.63 25.66
CA ALA A 13 -2.52 6.49 24.65
C ALA A 13 -3.86 5.93 24.15
N GLU A 14 -3.92 4.62 23.89
CA GLU A 14 -5.16 3.94 23.50
C GLU A 14 -6.23 4.01 24.61
N PHE A 15 -5.82 3.80 25.86
CA PHE A 15 -6.70 3.97 27.00
C PHE A 15 -7.28 5.38 27.09
N LEU A 16 -6.44 6.41 26.90
CA LEU A 16 -6.86 7.80 26.90
C LEU A 16 -7.81 8.11 25.73
N ALA A 17 -7.48 7.66 24.52
CA ALA A 17 -8.30 7.84 23.33
C ALA A 17 -9.68 7.20 23.50
N SER A 18 -9.73 5.99 24.08
CA SER A 18 -10.97 5.28 24.38
C SER A 18 -11.80 6.00 25.46
N ALA A 19 -11.14 6.51 26.50
CA ALA A 19 -11.83 7.27 27.57
C ALA A 19 -12.45 8.58 27.09
N LEU A 20 -11.76 9.28 26.17
CA LEU A 20 -12.24 10.51 25.55
C LEU A 20 -13.24 10.26 24.42
N ASN A 21 -13.32 9.04 23.92
CA ASN A 21 -14.16 8.63 22.80
C ASN A 21 -14.04 9.58 21.59
N VAL A 22 -12.81 9.83 21.15
CA VAL A 22 -12.48 10.83 20.14
C VAL A 22 -13.04 10.42 18.78
N GLN A 23 -13.78 11.31 18.12
CA GLN A 23 -14.24 11.13 16.74
C GLN A 23 -13.20 11.73 15.77
N ALA A 24 -12.15 10.96 15.47
CA ALA A 24 -10.97 11.42 14.72
C ALA A 24 -11.15 11.40 13.18
N MET A 25 -12.36 11.16 12.67
CA MET A 25 -12.62 11.01 11.24
C MET A 25 -12.42 12.31 10.44
N LEU A 26 -12.70 13.44 11.03
CA LEU A 26 -12.64 14.75 10.38
C LEU A 26 -12.00 15.79 11.32
N TRP A 27 -11.28 16.73 10.73
CA TRP A 27 -10.78 17.89 11.48
C TRP A 27 -11.89 18.61 12.27
N ARG A 28 -13.07 18.76 11.66
CA ARG A 28 -14.22 19.44 12.29
C ARG A 28 -14.70 18.75 13.56
N THR A 29 -14.59 17.44 13.64
CA THR A 29 -15.03 16.67 14.81
C THR A 29 -13.94 16.46 15.85
N SER A 30 -12.68 16.53 15.46
CA SER A 30 -11.52 16.43 16.34
C SER A 30 -10.30 17.14 15.75
N PRO A 31 -10.21 18.47 15.89
CA PRO A 31 -9.07 19.23 15.40
C PRO A 31 -7.74 18.72 15.97
N SER A 32 -7.71 18.44 17.28
CA SER A 32 -6.50 17.97 17.97
C SER A 32 -6.01 16.61 17.46
N ALA A 33 -6.92 15.70 17.08
CA ALA A 33 -6.52 14.40 16.51
C ALA A 33 -5.91 14.59 15.12
N THR A 34 -6.47 15.46 14.30
CA THR A 34 -5.93 15.79 12.97
C THR A 34 -4.55 16.44 13.08
N GLU A 35 -4.39 17.42 13.96
CA GLU A 35 -3.09 18.09 14.18
C GLU A 35 -2.03 17.08 14.69
N LEU A 36 -2.41 16.17 15.57
CA LEU A 36 -1.52 15.13 16.07
C LEU A 36 -1.11 14.16 14.95
N GLU A 37 -2.04 13.80 14.06
CA GLU A 37 -1.75 12.97 12.88
C GLU A 37 -0.75 13.68 11.96
N GLU A 38 -0.98 14.95 11.63
CA GLU A 38 -0.09 15.75 10.77
C GLU A 38 1.32 15.85 11.34
N VAL A 39 1.45 16.12 12.64
CA VAL A 39 2.75 16.17 13.32
C VAL A 39 3.45 14.80 13.28
N THR A 40 2.72 13.73 13.55
CA THR A 40 3.26 12.36 13.55
C THR A 40 3.73 11.97 12.14
N LEU A 41 2.94 12.26 11.12
CA LEU A 41 3.30 12.03 9.72
C LEU A 41 4.51 12.86 9.30
N GLY A 42 4.61 14.10 9.78
CA GLY A 42 5.79 14.95 9.58
C GLY A 42 7.06 14.31 10.15
N TRP A 43 7.00 13.77 11.36
CA TRP A 43 8.12 13.04 11.96
C TRP A 43 8.47 11.76 11.20
N LEU A 44 7.49 10.97 10.82
CA LEU A 44 7.71 9.76 10.03
C LEU A 44 8.33 10.08 8.67
N ARG A 45 7.88 11.12 7.99
CA ARG A 45 8.45 11.59 6.73
C ARG A 45 9.93 11.92 6.88
N GLN A 46 10.29 12.68 7.92
CA GLN A 46 11.69 13.04 8.22
C GLN A 46 12.55 11.82 8.54
N LEU A 47 12.05 10.89 9.38
CA LEU A 47 12.74 9.66 9.73
C LEU A 47 13.00 8.76 8.52
N MET A 48 12.09 8.74 7.56
CA MET A 48 12.23 7.99 6.31
C MET A 48 13.05 8.73 5.24
N GLY A 49 13.47 9.97 5.47
CA GLY A 49 14.20 10.78 4.48
C GLY A 49 13.37 11.17 3.25
N LEU A 50 12.04 11.17 3.36
CA LEU A 50 11.16 11.54 2.25
C LEU A 50 11.09 13.06 2.06
N SER A 51 10.93 13.51 0.81
CA SER A 51 10.82 14.94 0.48
C SER A 51 9.56 15.57 1.07
N GLU A 52 9.54 16.90 1.16
CA GLU A 52 8.40 17.67 1.66
C GLU A 52 7.14 17.57 0.78
N SER A 53 7.28 17.08 -0.45
CA SER A 53 6.16 16.85 -1.36
C SER A 53 5.33 15.61 -1.00
N PHE A 54 5.80 14.76 -0.07
CA PHE A 54 5.04 13.62 0.41
C PHE A 54 4.08 14.06 1.51
N GLU A 55 2.82 13.74 1.29
CA GLU A 55 1.76 13.79 2.28
C GLU A 55 1.41 12.37 2.71
N GLY A 56 0.88 12.22 3.91
CA GLY A 56 0.51 10.92 4.46
C GLY A 56 -0.87 10.90 5.08
N VAL A 57 -1.32 9.70 5.40
CA VAL A 57 -2.53 9.43 6.16
C VAL A 57 -2.32 8.16 6.97
N ILE A 58 -2.81 8.13 8.21
CA ILE A 58 -2.76 6.93 9.05
C ILE A 58 -4.04 6.13 8.87
N TYR A 59 -3.90 4.87 8.50
CA TYR A 59 -5.00 3.91 8.47
C TYR A 59 -4.89 2.93 9.65
N ASP A 60 -5.96 2.24 9.93
CA ASP A 60 -6.05 1.26 11.02
C ASP A 60 -5.17 0.02 10.82
N THR A 61 -4.91 -0.35 9.56
CA THR A 61 -4.07 -1.52 9.24
C THR A 61 -3.23 -1.30 7.98
N ALA A 62 -2.10 -2.00 7.89
CA ALA A 62 -1.28 -2.03 6.68
C ALA A 62 -2.05 -2.58 5.46
N SER A 63 -2.99 -3.49 5.67
CA SER A 63 -3.84 -4.02 4.60
C SER A 63 -4.71 -2.93 3.97
N ILE A 64 -5.29 -2.06 4.79
CA ILE A 64 -6.10 -0.93 4.33
C ILE A 64 -5.21 0.15 3.70
N ALA A 65 -4.05 0.44 4.27
CA ALA A 65 -3.09 1.37 3.69
C ALA A 65 -2.67 0.93 2.28
N SER A 66 -2.32 -0.35 2.10
CA SER A 66 -1.96 -0.92 0.80
C SER A 66 -3.13 -0.89 -0.20
N LEU A 67 -4.34 -1.20 0.25
CA LEU A 67 -5.55 -1.11 -0.57
C LEU A 67 -5.76 0.31 -1.11
N HIS A 68 -5.64 1.32 -0.25
CA HIS A 68 -5.82 2.72 -0.65
C HIS A 68 -4.71 3.21 -1.57
N ALA A 69 -3.45 2.82 -1.33
CA ALA A 69 -2.34 3.15 -2.22
C ALA A 69 -2.56 2.57 -3.64
N LEU A 70 -3.00 1.31 -3.73
CA LEU A 70 -3.35 0.69 -5.01
C LEU A 70 -4.60 1.29 -5.64
N ALA A 71 -5.58 1.72 -4.84
CA ALA A 71 -6.75 2.45 -5.33
C ALA A 71 -6.36 3.80 -5.94
N ALA A 72 -5.44 4.52 -5.30
CA ALA A 72 -4.89 5.78 -5.82
C ALA A 72 -4.13 5.56 -7.13
N ALA A 73 -3.29 4.52 -7.21
CA ALA A 73 -2.59 4.15 -8.44
C ALA A 73 -3.59 3.83 -9.56
N ARG A 74 -4.65 3.05 -9.27
CA ARG A 74 -5.72 2.74 -10.23
C ARG A 74 -6.44 4.01 -10.68
N GLN A 75 -6.79 4.91 -9.77
CA GLN A 75 -7.44 6.18 -10.10
C GLN A 75 -6.57 7.05 -11.01
N ARG A 76 -5.26 7.07 -10.76
CA ARG A 76 -4.30 7.80 -11.61
C ARG A 76 -4.19 7.21 -13.02
N ALA A 77 -4.14 5.88 -13.12
CA ALA A 77 -4.03 5.19 -14.41
C ALA A 77 -5.33 5.24 -15.22
N VAL A 78 -6.48 5.19 -14.55
CA VAL A 78 -7.81 5.18 -15.15
C VAL A 78 -8.69 6.24 -14.45
N PRO A 79 -8.56 7.54 -14.78
CA PRO A 79 -9.32 8.60 -14.11
C PRO A 79 -10.84 8.40 -14.12
N SER A 80 -11.35 7.78 -15.16
CA SER A 80 -12.79 7.49 -15.32
C SER A 80 -13.32 6.38 -14.41
N VAL A 81 -12.43 5.63 -13.73
CA VAL A 81 -12.85 4.50 -12.88
C VAL A 81 -13.77 4.95 -11.74
N ARG A 82 -13.61 6.18 -11.26
CA ARG A 82 -14.44 6.73 -10.18
C ARG A 82 -15.93 6.84 -10.58
N VAL A 83 -16.19 7.06 -11.86
CA VAL A 83 -17.56 7.26 -12.38
C VAL A 83 -18.10 5.98 -13.02
N HIS A 84 -17.28 5.30 -13.80
CA HIS A 84 -17.72 4.20 -14.65
C HIS A 84 -17.28 2.81 -14.20
N GLY A 85 -16.45 2.72 -13.15
CA GLY A 85 -15.88 1.43 -12.70
C GLY A 85 -14.93 0.80 -13.72
N LEU A 86 -14.67 -0.49 -13.56
CA LEU A 86 -13.86 -1.31 -14.49
C LEU A 86 -14.68 -2.38 -15.19
N ALA A 87 -15.79 -2.81 -14.59
CA ALA A 87 -16.60 -3.92 -15.12
C ALA A 87 -17.17 -3.59 -16.50
N GLY A 88 -17.00 -4.51 -17.45
CA GLY A 88 -17.51 -4.36 -18.81
C GLY A 88 -16.80 -3.32 -19.69
N ARG A 89 -15.70 -2.73 -19.22
CA ARG A 89 -14.92 -1.75 -19.97
C ARG A 89 -14.00 -2.44 -20.98
N THR A 90 -14.17 -2.10 -22.25
CA THR A 90 -13.34 -2.59 -23.37
C THR A 90 -12.32 -1.56 -23.85
N ASP A 91 -12.45 -0.33 -23.38
CA ASP A 91 -11.56 0.80 -23.68
C ASP A 91 -10.36 0.89 -22.74
N ILE A 92 -10.32 0.06 -21.70
CA ILE A 92 -9.21 -0.05 -20.76
C ILE A 92 -8.48 -1.37 -21.03
N GLY A 93 -7.20 -1.27 -21.38
CA GLY A 93 -6.33 -2.44 -21.50
C GLY A 93 -6.06 -3.11 -20.13
N PRO A 94 -5.51 -4.32 -20.11
CA PRO A 94 -5.18 -5.01 -18.88
C PRO A 94 -4.16 -4.21 -18.07
N LEU A 95 -4.40 -4.12 -16.75
CA LEU A 95 -3.53 -3.46 -15.78
C LEU A 95 -2.71 -4.50 -15.02
N ARG A 96 -1.48 -4.15 -14.60
CA ARG A 96 -0.58 -5.08 -13.90
C ARG A 96 0.02 -4.47 -12.65
N VAL A 97 -0.09 -5.17 -11.52
CA VAL A 97 0.62 -4.88 -10.28
C VAL A 97 1.73 -5.92 -10.10
N TYR A 98 2.90 -5.47 -9.67
CA TYR A 98 4.07 -6.33 -9.43
C TYR A 98 4.41 -6.33 -7.95
N THR A 99 4.77 -7.49 -7.42
CA THR A 99 5.24 -7.64 -6.03
C THR A 99 6.14 -8.87 -5.93
N SER A 100 6.89 -9.01 -4.83
CA SER A 100 7.67 -10.22 -4.60
C SER A 100 6.78 -11.41 -4.22
N GLU A 101 7.31 -12.63 -4.41
CA GLU A 101 6.66 -13.86 -3.94
C GLU A 101 6.47 -13.89 -2.42
N GLN A 102 7.26 -13.08 -1.68
CA GLN A 102 7.24 -12.98 -0.23
C GLN A 102 6.27 -11.91 0.29
N ALA A 103 5.63 -11.16 -0.59
CA ALA A 103 4.69 -10.12 -0.18
C ALA A 103 3.51 -10.71 0.59
N HIS A 104 3.03 -9.96 1.57
CA HIS A 104 1.87 -10.37 2.37
C HIS A 104 0.61 -10.49 1.51
N SER A 105 -0.24 -11.46 1.83
CA SER A 105 -1.49 -11.75 1.11
C SER A 105 -2.50 -10.59 1.03
N SER A 106 -2.29 -9.51 1.79
CA SER A 106 -3.09 -8.29 1.67
C SER A 106 -3.01 -7.67 0.27
N ILE A 107 -1.88 -7.84 -0.44
CA ILE A 107 -1.72 -7.33 -1.81
C ILE A 107 -2.61 -8.13 -2.77
N ASP A 108 -2.65 -9.46 -2.65
CA ASP A 108 -3.55 -10.34 -3.42
C ASP A 108 -5.02 -9.92 -3.18
N LYS A 109 -5.39 -9.71 -1.92
CA LYS A 109 -6.74 -9.28 -1.54
C LYS A 109 -7.08 -7.90 -2.08
N ALA A 110 -6.12 -6.96 -2.03
CA ALA A 110 -6.31 -5.60 -2.52
C ALA A 110 -6.61 -5.57 -4.03
N VAL A 111 -5.85 -6.30 -4.86
CA VAL A 111 -6.11 -6.34 -6.31
C VAL A 111 -7.45 -6.95 -6.64
N MET A 112 -7.87 -7.99 -5.90
CA MET A 112 -9.21 -8.59 -6.05
C MET A 112 -10.31 -7.60 -5.65
N THR A 113 -10.20 -6.98 -4.48
CA THR A 113 -11.19 -6.02 -3.97
C THR A 113 -11.33 -4.80 -4.87
N LEU A 114 -10.24 -4.36 -5.50
CA LEU A 114 -10.25 -3.23 -6.43
C LEU A 114 -10.82 -3.57 -7.81
N GLY A 115 -11.26 -4.80 -8.04
CA GLY A 115 -11.81 -5.24 -9.31
C GLY A 115 -10.78 -5.40 -10.43
N LEU A 116 -9.47 -5.46 -10.07
CA LEU A 116 -8.41 -5.75 -11.03
C LEU A 116 -8.34 -7.25 -11.36
N GLY A 117 -8.73 -8.10 -10.40
CA GLY A 117 -8.62 -9.54 -10.48
C GLY A 117 -7.22 -10.05 -10.11
N GLN A 118 -7.15 -11.31 -9.71
CA GLN A 118 -5.90 -11.93 -9.27
C GLN A 118 -4.88 -12.05 -10.40
N ASP A 119 -5.32 -12.22 -11.63
CA ASP A 119 -4.45 -12.28 -12.81
C ASP A 119 -3.71 -10.96 -13.08
N ALA A 120 -4.19 -9.84 -12.52
CA ALA A 120 -3.48 -8.57 -12.57
C ALA A 120 -2.26 -8.52 -11.64
N LEU A 121 -2.10 -9.45 -10.70
CA LEU A 121 -0.97 -9.50 -9.80
C LEU A 121 0.12 -10.43 -10.34
N ARG A 122 1.28 -9.86 -10.64
CA ARG A 122 2.45 -10.62 -11.07
C ARG A 122 3.46 -10.72 -9.94
N LYS A 123 3.67 -11.93 -9.45
CA LYS A 123 4.67 -12.22 -8.42
C LYS A 123 6.05 -12.37 -9.09
N ILE A 124 7.01 -11.64 -8.54
CA ILE A 124 8.41 -11.62 -9.03
C ILE A 124 9.23 -12.54 -8.14
N PRO A 125 10.05 -13.40 -8.72
CA PRO A 125 10.92 -14.32 -7.98
C PRO A 125 11.92 -13.55 -7.12
N VAL A 126 12.31 -14.18 -6.01
CA VAL A 126 13.25 -13.64 -5.04
C VAL A 126 14.62 -14.26 -5.18
N ASP A 127 15.62 -13.63 -4.55
CA ASP A 127 16.98 -14.16 -4.42
C ASP A 127 17.11 -15.11 -3.20
N GLU A 128 18.33 -15.52 -2.87
CA GLU A 128 18.63 -16.41 -1.74
C GLU A 128 18.33 -15.79 -0.37
N ASP A 129 18.28 -14.43 -0.30
CA ASP A 129 17.91 -13.67 0.89
C ASP A 129 16.42 -13.28 0.88
N PHE A 130 15.60 -13.91 0.04
CA PHE A 130 14.17 -13.65 -0.12
C PHE A 130 13.83 -12.24 -0.56
N ARG A 131 14.74 -11.50 -1.22
CA ARG A 131 14.53 -10.16 -1.73
C ARG A 131 14.07 -10.21 -3.18
N LEU A 132 13.14 -9.35 -3.57
CA LEU A 132 12.71 -9.19 -4.95
C LEU A 132 13.92 -8.99 -5.89
N ARG A 133 13.96 -9.74 -7.00
CA ARG A 133 15.02 -9.61 -8.01
C ARG A 133 14.72 -8.44 -8.96
N PRO A 134 15.48 -7.32 -8.93
CA PRO A 134 15.20 -6.17 -9.80
C PRO A 134 15.26 -6.48 -11.29
N GLN A 135 16.16 -7.36 -11.70
CA GLN A 135 16.29 -7.74 -13.12
C GLN A 135 15.07 -8.54 -13.60
N ALA A 136 14.54 -9.43 -12.75
CA ALA A 136 13.32 -10.17 -13.06
C ALA A 136 12.11 -9.22 -13.18
N LEU A 137 12.03 -8.23 -12.29
CA LEU A 137 10.99 -7.18 -12.35
C LEU A 137 11.10 -6.39 -13.65
N ARG A 138 12.29 -5.91 -14.02
CA ARG A 138 12.51 -5.16 -15.28
C ARG A 138 12.10 -5.98 -16.50
N SER A 139 12.49 -7.26 -16.54
CA SER A 139 12.12 -8.16 -17.63
C SER A 139 10.61 -8.39 -17.68
N ALA A 140 9.97 -8.55 -16.53
CA ALA A 140 8.53 -8.72 -16.42
C ALA A 140 7.76 -7.50 -16.96
N ILE A 141 8.15 -6.29 -16.53
CA ILE A 141 7.55 -5.03 -17.00
C ILE A 141 7.75 -4.88 -18.52
N ALA A 142 8.97 -5.13 -19.03
CA ALA A 142 9.24 -5.02 -20.45
C ALA A 142 8.40 -6.01 -21.29
N ALA A 143 8.21 -7.23 -20.81
CA ALA A 143 7.37 -8.23 -21.47
C ALA A 143 5.90 -7.82 -21.48
N ASP A 144 5.38 -7.33 -20.34
CA ASP A 144 3.99 -6.87 -20.21
C ASP A 144 3.70 -5.68 -21.12
N LEU A 145 4.61 -4.70 -21.19
CA LEU A 145 4.48 -3.54 -22.10
C LEU A 145 4.43 -3.99 -23.58
N LYS A 146 5.27 -4.94 -23.99
CA LYS A 146 5.24 -5.51 -25.35
C LYS A 146 3.92 -6.21 -25.67
N SER A 147 3.26 -6.75 -24.64
CA SER A 147 1.96 -7.43 -24.76
C SER A 147 0.77 -6.49 -24.61
N GLY A 148 0.99 -5.17 -24.56
CA GLY A 148 -0.09 -4.19 -24.40
C GLY A 148 -0.67 -4.12 -22.99
N ILE A 149 0.00 -4.67 -21.99
CA ILE A 149 -0.40 -4.60 -20.58
C ILE A 149 0.20 -3.35 -19.96
N THR A 150 -0.61 -2.59 -19.25
CA THR A 150 -0.19 -1.34 -18.59
C THR A 150 0.32 -1.63 -17.18
N PRO A 151 1.60 -1.35 -16.86
CA PRO A 151 2.11 -1.38 -15.50
C PRO A 151 1.38 -0.36 -14.63
N LEU A 152 0.78 -0.82 -13.54
CA LEU A 152 0.01 0.02 -12.62
C LEU A 152 0.84 0.45 -11.42
N ALA A 153 1.43 -0.51 -10.74
CA ALA A 153 2.20 -0.28 -9.53
C ALA A 153 3.22 -1.39 -9.29
N VAL A 154 4.29 -1.05 -8.58
CA VAL A 154 5.21 -2.00 -7.95
C VAL A 154 5.03 -1.88 -6.44
N VAL A 155 4.82 -3.01 -5.77
CA VAL A 155 4.77 -3.09 -4.31
C VAL A 155 6.05 -3.73 -3.83
N ALA A 156 6.95 -2.92 -3.28
CA ALA A 156 8.14 -3.38 -2.59
C ALA A 156 7.88 -3.42 -1.08
N THR A 157 8.44 -4.40 -0.39
CA THR A 157 8.22 -4.60 1.04
C THR A 157 9.52 -4.37 1.81
N VAL A 158 9.46 -3.53 2.82
CA VAL A 158 10.56 -3.30 3.77
C VAL A 158 10.24 -4.07 5.05
N GLY A 159 10.79 -5.29 5.14
CA GLY A 159 10.48 -6.27 6.16
C GLY A 159 9.23 -7.11 5.82
N THR A 160 9.41 -8.15 4.99
CA THR A 160 8.34 -9.09 4.65
C THR A 160 7.86 -9.85 5.88
N THR A 161 6.57 -10.17 5.94
CA THR A 161 5.91 -10.74 7.12
C THR A 161 6.53 -12.06 7.60
N SER A 162 6.96 -12.92 6.70
CA SER A 162 7.47 -14.25 7.06
C SER A 162 8.99 -14.31 7.14
N THR A 163 9.70 -13.63 6.24
CA THR A 163 11.16 -13.72 6.11
C THR A 163 11.90 -12.48 6.57
N THR A 164 11.17 -11.40 6.88
CA THR A 164 11.72 -10.08 7.25
C THR A 164 12.69 -9.49 6.22
N SER A 165 12.68 -10.00 4.99
CA SER A 165 13.53 -9.53 3.90
C SER A 165 13.14 -8.11 3.48
N ILE A 166 14.12 -7.37 2.97
CA ILE A 166 13.94 -5.99 2.51
C ILE A 166 14.17 -5.97 1.00
N ASP A 167 13.12 -5.66 0.25
CA ASP A 167 13.21 -5.54 -1.19
C ASP A 167 14.09 -4.33 -1.58
N PRO A 168 14.88 -4.41 -2.66
CA PRO A 168 15.65 -3.28 -3.17
C PRO A 168 14.70 -2.20 -3.72
N ILE A 169 14.75 -0.97 -3.17
CA ILE A 169 13.95 0.20 -3.53
C ILE A 169 14.81 1.31 -4.08
#